data_e6150576774d2f0ae1b36c44f754a6ef
#
_entry.id   e6150576774d2f0ae1b36c44f754a6ef
#
_cell.length_a   1.000
_cell.length_b   1.000
_cell.length_c   1.000
_cell.angle_alpha   90.00
_cell.angle_beta   90.00
_cell.angle_gamma   90.00
#
_symmetry.space_group_name_H-M   'P 1'
#
loop_
_entity.id
_entity.type
_entity.pdbx_description
1 polymer ?
#
loop_
_entity_poly.entity_id
_entity_poly.type
_entity_poly.pdbx_seq_one_letter_code
_entity_poly.pdbx_strand_id
1 'polypeptide(L)'
;MKDKLIIGRFLPLDTVIHRLDPRAKLIFVFLFIIIIFFSHAPLSYLWLALILLTVTKLARIPLWFLIKGLLPVFFFLILTFMMHLFLTKGGTRLIEWGFITIDSNGIREGILIMLRLGFIMIVSTILTLTTSPLNLTDAFDRLFKPLKYIKIPVAALSMMMSIALRFIPTLMEELDKIILSQKSRGSDISSGSLAARIKAFIPLLIPLFISAFQRAEELAIAMEVRGYDANAERTSYRILKWQLKDTLLIISLVPIAAVSLWLGHTF
;
A
#
# COMPACT_ATOMS: atom_id res chain seq x y z
N MET A 1 -9.39 21.27 -1.68
CA MET A 1 -9.35 19.98 -0.98
C MET A 1 -8.21 19.06 -1.47
N LYS A 2 -7.47 19.45 -2.52
CA LYS A 2 -6.43 18.59 -3.16
C LYS A 2 -5.19 18.28 -2.30
N ASP A 3 -4.92 19.02 -1.22
CA ASP A 3 -3.67 18.90 -0.45
C ASP A 3 -3.75 18.05 0.83
N LYS A 4 -4.90 17.49 1.19
CA LYS A 4 -5.07 16.76 2.46
C LYS A 4 -4.85 15.25 2.39
N LEU A 5 -4.78 14.64 1.20
CA LEU A 5 -4.52 13.21 1.05
C LEU A 5 -3.07 12.98 0.59
N ILE A 6 -2.12 13.13 1.49
CA ILE A 6 -0.69 12.85 1.26
C ILE A 6 -0.41 11.33 1.32
N ILE A 7 -1.33 10.56 1.91
CA ILE A 7 -1.19 9.11 2.07
C ILE A 7 -1.44 8.42 0.72
N GLY A 8 -0.46 7.65 0.24
CA GLY A 8 -0.56 6.88 -1.01
C GLY A 8 -0.22 7.65 -2.29
N ARG A 9 0.37 8.84 -2.22
CA ARG A 9 0.77 9.62 -3.39
C ARG A 9 2.18 9.25 -3.83
N PHE A 10 2.30 8.69 -5.04
CA PHE A 10 3.61 8.48 -5.68
C PHE A 10 4.40 9.79 -5.75
N LEU A 11 5.65 9.77 -5.28
CA LEU A 11 6.59 10.88 -5.40
C LEU A 11 7.44 10.66 -6.64
N PRO A 12 7.35 11.53 -7.68
CA PRO A 12 8.14 11.39 -8.90
C PRO A 12 9.57 11.88 -8.65
N LEU A 13 10.32 11.15 -7.82
CA LEU A 13 11.74 11.40 -7.58
C LEU A 13 12.58 10.47 -8.46
N ASP A 14 13.73 10.96 -8.92
CA ASP A 14 14.67 10.18 -9.71
C ASP A 14 15.83 9.68 -8.84
N THR A 15 15.57 8.58 -8.12
CA THR A 15 16.58 7.92 -7.26
C THR A 15 16.83 6.49 -7.72
N VAL A 16 17.90 5.87 -7.18
CA VAL A 16 18.22 4.46 -7.47
C VAL A 16 17.02 3.56 -7.22
N ILE A 17 16.31 3.78 -6.09
CA ILE A 17 15.14 2.97 -5.71
C ILE A 17 13.96 3.20 -6.66
N HIS A 18 13.72 4.43 -7.11
CA HIS A 18 12.64 4.71 -8.06
C HIS A 18 12.84 4.02 -9.41
N ARG A 19 14.10 3.90 -9.87
CA ARG A 19 14.48 3.28 -11.16
C ARG A 19 14.46 1.75 -11.16
N LEU A 20 14.34 1.08 -9.99
CA LEU A 20 14.26 -0.36 -9.90
C LEU A 20 12.96 -0.90 -10.53
N ASP A 21 13.01 -2.13 -11.05
CA ASP A 21 11.84 -2.81 -11.61
C ASP A 21 10.75 -2.97 -10.53
N PRO A 22 9.50 -2.56 -10.80
CA PRO A 22 8.39 -2.68 -9.85
C PRO A 22 8.14 -4.11 -9.37
N ARG A 23 8.45 -5.13 -10.19
CA ARG A 23 8.35 -6.54 -9.80
C ARG A 23 9.35 -6.90 -8.70
N ALA A 24 10.60 -6.44 -8.86
CA ALA A 24 11.64 -6.68 -7.87
C ALA A 24 11.31 -6.01 -6.53
N LYS A 25 10.74 -4.79 -6.56
CA LYS A 25 10.29 -4.09 -5.36
C LYS A 25 9.14 -4.83 -4.65
N LEU A 26 8.16 -5.32 -5.41
CA LEU A 26 7.05 -6.10 -4.83
C LEU A 26 7.55 -7.38 -4.17
N ILE A 27 8.41 -8.14 -4.85
CA ILE A 27 9.00 -9.37 -4.31
C ILE A 27 9.83 -9.03 -3.06
N PHE A 28 10.65 -7.97 -3.13
CA PHE A 28 11.46 -7.52 -1.99
C PHE A 28 10.59 -7.19 -0.78
N VAL A 29 9.57 -6.37 -0.96
CA VAL A 29 8.67 -5.96 0.14
C VAL A 29 7.96 -7.18 0.74
N PHE A 30 7.44 -8.08 -0.10
CA PHE A 30 6.76 -9.29 0.36
C PHE A 30 7.69 -10.20 1.19
N LEU A 31 8.90 -10.46 0.68
CA LEU A 31 9.89 -11.29 1.39
C LEU A 31 10.42 -10.58 2.64
N PHE A 32 10.60 -9.27 2.60
CA PHE A 32 11.02 -8.49 3.75
C PHE A 32 9.97 -8.51 4.87
N ILE A 33 8.68 -8.46 4.54
CA ILE A 33 7.59 -8.64 5.50
C ILE A 33 7.67 -10.03 6.15
N ILE A 34 7.95 -11.08 5.37
CA ILE A 34 8.14 -12.43 5.92
C ILE A 34 9.31 -12.45 6.91
N ILE A 35 10.44 -11.81 6.58
CA ILE A 35 11.59 -11.71 7.49
C ILE A 35 11.21 -11.00 8.79
N ILE A 36 10.44 -9.90 8.72
CA ILE A 36 9.94 -9.19 9.90
C ILE A 36 9.10 -10.13 10.79
N PHE A 37 8.26 -10.99 10.20
CA PHE A 37 7.43 -11.94 10.96
C PHE A 37 8.25 -13.00 11.70
N PHE A 38 9.34 -13.46 11.09
CA PHE A 38 10.24 -14.46 11.69
C PHE A 38 11.25 -13.86 12.69
N SER A 39 11.32 -12.54 12.82
CA SER A 39 12.18 -11.86 13.78
C SER A 39 11.52 -11.80 15.17
N HIS A 40 12.18 -12.34 16.20
CA HIS A 40 11.66 -12.40 17.58
C HIS A 40 12.53 -11.65 18.59
N ALA A 41 13.77 -11.29 18.23
CA ALA A 41 14.69 -10.61 19.15
C ALA A 41 14.70 -9.09 18.94
N PRO A 42 14.86 -8.28 20.00
CA PRO A 42 14.98 -6.82 19.89
C PRO A 42 16.14 -6.37 18.98
N LEU A 43 17.25 -7.12 19.01
CA LEU A 43 18.43 -6.81 18.21
C LEU A 43 18.18 -7.01 16.70
N SER A 44 17.36 -8.02 16.34
CA SER A 44 16.91 -8.22 14.94
C SER A 44 16.11 -7.01 14.43
N TYR A 45 15.25 -6.42 15.27
CA TYR A 45 14.51 -5.22 14.90
C TYR A 45 15.40 -3.99 14.74
N LEU A 46 16.48 -3.87 15.55
CA LEU A 46 17.45 -2.80 15.38
C LEU A 46 18.19 -2.93 14.03
N TRP A 47 18.55 -4.14 13.64
CA TRP A 47 19.14 -4.43 12.32
C TRP A 47 18.19 -4.06 11.20
N LEU A 48 16.92 -4.49 11.26
CA LEU A 48 15.90 -4.17 10.26
C LEU A 48 15.61 -2.67 10.18
N ALA A 49 15.63 -1.95 11.33
CA ALA A 49 15.52 -0.49 11.38
C ALA A 49 16.64 0.20 10.60
N LEU A 50 17.88 -0.26 10.76
CA LEU A 50 19.04 0.27 10.05
C LEU A 50 18.90 0.09 8.54
N ILE A 51 18.41 -1.07 8.10
CA ILE A 51 18.13 -1.33 6.69
C ILE A 51 17.03 -0.41 6.15
N LEU A 52 15.90 -0.27 6.87
CA LEU A 52 14.82 0.63 6.47
C LEU A 52 15.27 2.09 6.40
N LEU A 53 16.10 2.54 7.35
CA LEU A 53 16.69 3.87 7.30
C LEU A 53 17.60 4.06 6.10
N THR A 54 18.41 3.05 5.76
CA THR A 54 19.29 3.07 4.58
C THR A 54 18.48 3.16 3.29
N VAL A 55 17.44 2.33 3.16
CA VAL A 55 16.52 2.35 2.01
C VAL A 55 15.82 3.70 1.89
N THR A 56 15.35 4.26 3.00
CA THR A 56 14.68 5.58 3.03
C THR A 56 15.62 6.69 2.59
N LYS A 57 16.88 6.69 3.05
CA LYS A 57 17.90 7.65 2.62
C LYS A 57 18.23 7.52 1.13
N LEU A 58 18.38 6.28 0.62
CA LEU A 58 18.62 6.02 -0.80
C LEU A 58 17.43 6.43 -1.68
N ALA A 59 16.20 6.31 -1.16
CA ALA A 59 14.99 6.77 -1.82
C ALA A 59 14.82 8.30 -1.76
N ARG A 60 15.63 9.02 -0.97
CA ARG A 60 15.51 10.46 -0.68
C ARG A 60 14.12 10.86 -0.18
N ILE A 61 13.47 9.96 0.56
CA ILE A 61 12.17 10.23 1.16
C ILE A 61 12.40 10.95 2.49
N PRO A 62 11.82 12.15 2.73
CA PRO A 62 11.92 12.80 4.02
C PRO A 62 11.22 11.97 5.09
N LEU A 63 11.88 11.75 6.23
CA LEU A 63 11.37 10.95 7.35
C LEU A 63 9.98 11.42 7.82
N TRP A 64 9.72 12.71 7.69
CA TRP A 64 8.41 13.28 8.01
C TRP A 64 7.24 12.66 7.23
N PHE A 65 7.45 12.26 5.96
CA PHE A 65 6.42 11.55 5.18
C PHE A 65 6.13 10.15 5.74
N LEU A 66 7.16 9.46 6.24
CA LEU A 66 6.98 8.16 6.88
C LEU A 66 6.22 8.29 8.20
N ILE A 67 6.58 9.30 9.03
CA ILE A 67 5.88 9.58 10.30
C ILE A 67 4.42 9.95 10.03
N LYS A 68 4.15 10.80 9.05
CA LYS A 68 2.76 11.13 8.65
C LYS A 68 2.00 9.91 8.13
N GLY A 69 2.68 8.99 7.44
CA GLY A 69 2.08 7.73 6.99
C GLY A 69 1.70 6.80 8.16
N LEU A 70 2.44 6.86 9.26
CA LEU A 70 2.14 6.09 10.49
C LEU A 70 1.01 6.71 11.34
N LEU A 71 0.77 8.02 11.21
CA LEU A 71 -0.17 8.74 12.09
C LEU A 71 -1.58 8.13 12.14
N PRO A 72 -2.24 7.75 11.00
CA PRO A 72 -3.56 7.14 11.04
C PRO A 72 -3.60 5.77 11.72
N VAL A 73 -2.46 5.05 11.71
CA VAL A 73 -2.32 3.71 12.26
C VAL A 73 -1.79 3.76 13.69
N PHE A 74 -1.29 4.92 14.13
CA PHE A 74 -0.71 5.10 15.46
C PHE A 74 -1.68 4.71 16.59
N PHE A 75 -2.95 5.02 16.42
CA PHE A 75 -3.99 4.58 17.36
C PHE A 75 -4.04 3.05 17.48
N PHE A 76 -3.99 2.33 16.36
CA PHE A 76 -3.98 0.86 16.37
C PHE A 76 -2.69 0.29 16.95
N LEU A 77 -1.54 0.93 16.72
CA LEU A 77 -0.26 0.53 17.31
C LEU A 77 -0.31 0.64 18.84
N ILE A 78 -0.83 1.76 19.36
CA ILE A 78 -1.00 1.94 20.81
C ILE A 78 -2.03 0.95 21.36
N LEU A 79 -3.17 0.76 20.69
CA LEU A 79 -4.20 -0.18 21.12
C LEU A 79 -3.62 -1.61 21.22
N THR A 80 -2.88 -2.06 20.20
CA THR A 80 -2.24 -3.37 20.19
C THR A 80 -1.20 -3.49 21.33
N PHE A 81 -0.39 -2.47 21.55
CA PHE A 81 0.53 -2.42 22.67
C PHE A 81 -0.19 -2.55 24.02
N MET A 82 -1.27 -1.77 24.23
CA MET A 82 -2.08 -1.84 25.45
C MET A 82 -2.72 -3.22 25.64
N MET A 83 -3.22 -3.82 24.58
CA MET A 83 -3.77 -5.18 24.67
C MET A 83 -2.72 -6.18 25.15
N HIS A 84 -1.51 -6.17 24.55
CA HIS A 84 -0.45 -7.08 24.98
C HIS A 84 0.03 -6.78 26.41
N LEU A 85 0.11 -5.50 26.80
CA LEU A 85 0.48 -5.09 28.12
C LEU A 85 -0.42 -5.69 29.23
N PHE A 86 -1.73 -5.78 28.98
CA PHE A 86 -2.70 -6.24 29.97
C PHE A 86 -3.11 -7.73 29.81
N LEU A 87 -3.10 -8.26 28.58
CA LEU A 87 -3.56 -9.62 28.31
C LEU A 87 -2.43 -10.65 28.33
N THR A 88 -1.20 -10.28 27.96
CA THR A 88 -0.10 -11.24 27.92
C THR A 88 0.51 -11.38 29.31
N LYS A 89 0.31 -12.56 29.88
CA LYS A 89 0.82 -12.91 31.23
C LYS A 89 2.10 -13.72 31.10
N GLY A 90 3.01 -13.55 32.08
CA GLY A 90 4.24 -14.34 32.19
C GLY A 90 5.48 -13.52 32.41
N GLY A 91 6.55 -14.17 32.86
CA GLY A 91 7.78 -13.49 33.32
C GLY A 91 7.69 -12.94 34.73
N THR A 92 8.46 -11.91 35.02
CA THR A 92 8.44 -11.23 36.33
C THR A 92 7.28 -10.25 36.39
N ARG A 93 6.49 -10.30 37.46
CA ARG A 93 5.45 -9.31 37.73
C ARG A 93 6.10 -7.98 38.11
N LEU A 94 5.79 -6.92 37.36
CA LEU A 94 6.33 -5.59 37.55
C LEU A 94 5.38 -4.70 38.38
N ILE A 95 4.07 -4.80 38.12
CA ILE A 95 3.04 -4.02 38.81
C ILE A 95 1.83 -4.93 39.08
N GLU A 96 1.40 -4.95 40.35
CA GLU A 96 0.14 -5.56 40.78
C GLU A 96 -0.73 -4.48 41.43
N TRP A 97 -1.80 -4.11 40.73
CA TRP A 97 -2.78 -3.19 41.28
C TRP A 97 -4.20 -3.76 41.11
N GLY A 98 -4.62 -4.52 42.11
CA GLY A 98 -5.94 -5.16 42.14
C GLY A 98 -6.13 -6.13 40.96
N PHE A 99 -7.00 -5.80 40.03
CA PHE A 99 -7.29 -6.64 38.85
C PHE A 99 -6.32 -6.46 37.69
N ILE A 100 -5.43 -5.46 37.75
CA ILE A 100 -4.48 -5.14 36.69
C ILE A 100 -3.11 -5.64 37.07
N THR A 101 -2.59 -6.62 36.33
CA THR A 101 -1.24 -7.14 36.48
C THR A 101 -0.45 -6.83 35.22
N ILE A 102 0.71 -6.20 35.33
CA ILE A 102 1.64 -5.92 34.25
C ILE A 102 2.85 -6.82 34.42
N ASP A 103 3.04 -7.72 33.47
CA ASP A 103 4.12 -8.68 33.43
C ASP A 103 5.20 -8.25 32.42
N SER A 104 6.46 -8.61 32.67
CA SER A 104 7.60 -8.26 31.79
C SER A 104 7.44 -8.78 30.36
N ASN A 105 6.81 -9.96 30.19
CA ASN A 105 6.53 -10.52 28.87
C ASN A 105 5.49 -9.69 28.10
N GLY A 106 4.50 -9.13 28.77
CA GLY A 106 3.51 -8.24 28.17
C GLY A 106 4.13 -6.99 27.56
N ILE A 107 5.09 -6.38 28.27
CA ILE A 107 5.85 -5.21 27.77
C ILE A 107 6.72 -5.63 26.57
N ARG A 108 7.47 -6.74 26.70
CA ARG A 108 8.37 -7.22 25.64
C ARG A 108 7.58 -7.53 24.36
N GLU A 109 6.57 -8.36 24.45
CA GLU A 109 5.73 -8.74 23.31
C GLU A 109 5.00 -7.55 22.71
N GLY A 110 4.46 -6.67 23.55
CA GLY A 110 3.78 -5.46 23.09
C GLY A 110 4.69 -4.55 22.27
N ILE A 111 5.95 -4.33 22.70
CA ILE A 111 6.95 -3.54 21.97
C ILE A 111 7.31 -4.25 20.64
N LEU A 112 7.56 -5.56 20.68
CA LEU A 112 7.95 -6.31 19.48
C LEU A 112 6.86 -6.28 18.41
N ILE A 113 5.60 -6.44 18.80
CA ILE A 113 4.46 -6.40 17.87
C ILE A 113 4.23 -4.98 17.35
N MET A 114 4.36 -3.96 18.20
CA MET A 114 4.28 -2.57 17.76
C MET A 114 5.37 -2.23 16.74
N LEU A 115 6.62 -2.68 16.96
CA LEU A 115 7.71 -2.51 16.01
C LEU A 115 7.45 -3.29 14.71
N ARG A 116 6.96 -4.54 14.81
CA ARG A 116 6.61 -5.37 13.66
C ARG A 116 5.60 -4.68 12.75
N LEU A 117 4.48 -4.24 13.30
CA LEU A 117 3.45 -3.52 12.55
C LEU A 117 3.97 -2.20 11.99
N GLY A 118 4.74 -1.44 12.78
CA GLY A 118 5.37 -0.20 12.33
C GLY A 118 6.29 -0.41 11.13
N PHE A 119 7.13 -1.45 11.14
CA PHE A 119 8.05 -1.74 10.03
C PHE A 119 7.31 -2.21 8.77
N ILE A 120 6.27 -3.04 8.91
CA ILE A 120 5.40 -3.43 7.78
C ILE A 120 4.78 -2.18 7.15
N MET A 121 4.29 -1.24 7.95
CA MET A 121 3.72 0.00 7.45
C MET A 121 4.77 0.88 6.76
N ILE A 122 5.98 0.99 7.33
CA ILE A 122 7.06 1.79 6.72
C ILE A 122 7.46 1.21 5.37
N VAL A 123 7.71 -0.10 5.27
CA VAL A 123 8.13 -0.72 4.00
C VAL A 123 7.04 -0.62 2.94
N SER A 124 5.78 -0.80 3.31
CA SER A 124 4.62 -0.62 2.42
C SER A 124 4.48 0.83 1.95
N THR A 125 4.72 1.79 2.84
CA THR A 125 4.72 3.23 2.51
C THR A 125 5.85 3.56 1.54
N ILE A 126 7.06 3.03 1.74
CA ILE A 126 8.19 3.23 0.82
C ILE A 126 7.85 2.68 -0.57
N LEU A 127 7.24 1.50 -0.66
CA LEU A 127 6.78 0.93 -1.94
C LEU A 127 5.81 1.86 -2.65
N THR A 128 4.79 2.34 -1.94
CA THR A 128 3.75 3.22 -2.49
C THR A 128 4.31 4.56 -2.95
N LEU A 129 5.25 5.15 -2.19
CA LEU A 129 5.88 6.42 -2.53
C LEU A 129 6.85 6.29 -3.71
N THR A 130 7.48 5.13 -3.89
CA THR A 130 8.51 4.90 -4.93
C THR A 130 8.01 4.22 -6.20
N THR A 131 6.73 3.80 -6.24
CA THR A 131 6.18 3.05 -7.37
C THR A 131 4.81 3.58 -7.73
N SER A 132 4.62 3.99 -9.00
CA SER A 132 3.31 4.48 -9.44
C SER A 132 2.27 3.37 -9.49
N PRO A 133 0.97 3.67 -9.29
CA PRO A 133 -0.10 2.66 -9.35
C PRO A 133 -0.13 1.89 -10.67
N LEU A 134 0.12 2.56 -11.82
CA LEU A 134 0.21 1.90 -13.13
C LEU A 134 1.37 0.91 -13.19
N ASN A 135 2.54 1.28 -12.64
CA ASN A 135 3.70 0.38 -12.59
C ASN A 135 3.44 -0.84 -11.70
N LEU A 136 2.70 -0.65 -10.60
CA LEU A 136 2.28 -1.75 -9.73
C LEU A 136 1.34 -2.70 -10.47
N THR A 137 0.37 -2.19 -11.23
CA THR A 137 -0.54 -3.01 -12.05
C THR A 137 0.23 -3.83 -13.09
N ASP A 138 1.19 -3.21 -13.80
CA ASP A 138 2.04 -3.89 -14.77
C ASP A 138 2.90 -5.00 -14.11
N ALA A 139 3.37 -4.74 -12.89
CA ALA A 139 4.13 -5.72 -12.11
C ALA A 139 3.24 -6.90 -11.67
N PHE A 140 2.03 -6.64 -11.20
CA PHE A 140 1.06 -7.67 -10.85
C PHE A 140 0.71 -8.56 -12.05
N ASP A 141 0.43 -7.96 -13.22
CA ASP A 141 0.14 -8.72 -14.45
C ASP A 141 1.25 -9.75 -14.74
N ARG A 142 2.50 -9.32 -14.65
CA ARG A 142 3.64 -10.19 -14.97
C ARG A 142 3.95 -11.21 -13.88
N LEU A 143 3.83 -10.83 -12.60
CA LEU A 143 4.06 -11.75 -11.47
C LEU A 143 2.97 -12.82 -11.38
N PHE A 144 1.73 -12.46 -11.68
CA PHE A 144 0.61 -13.39 -11.64
C PHE A 144 0.32 -14.08 -12.97
N LYS A 145 1.12 -13.82 -14.01
CA LYS A 145 1.00 -14.53 -15.29
C LYS A 145 0.94 -16.06 -15.15
N PRO A 146 1.71 -16.72 -14.25
CA PRO A 146 1.61 -18.15 -14.03
C PRO A 146 0.22 -18.65 -13.59
N LEU A 147 -0.61 -17.76 -12.96
CA LEU A 147 -1.97 -18.12 -12.57
C LEU A 147 -2.91 -18.36 -13.77
N LYS A 148 -2.48 -18.00 -14.99
CA LYS A 148 -3.18 -18.39 -16.22
C LYS A 148 -3.36 -19.92 -16.34
N TYR A 149 -2.41 -20.70 -15.77
CA TYR A 149 -2.53 -22.16 -15.74
C TYR A 149 -3.71 -22.67 -14.88
N ILE A 150 -4.17 -21.85 -13.90
CA ILE A 150 -5.32 -22.13 -13.04
C ILE A 150 -6.60 -21.47 -13.62
N LYS A 151 -6.59 -21.09 -14.91
CA LYS A 151 -7.72 -20.45 -15.63
C LYS A 151 -8.14 -19.08 -15.07
N ILE A 152 -7.29 -18.38 -14.31
CA ILE A 152 -7.57 -17.02 -13.87
C ILE A 152 -7.23 -16.05 -15.00
N PRO A 153 -8.16 -15.18 -15.42
CA PRO A 153 -7.96 -14.23 -16.54
C PRO A 153 -7.13 -13.01 -16.09
N VAL A 154 -5.87 -13.23 -15.68
CA VAL A 154 -4.99 -12.18 -15.14
C VAL A 154 -4.85 -10.99 -16.09
N ALA A 155 -4.70 -11.25 -17.39
CA ALA A 155 -4.55 -10.21 -18.40
C ALA A 155 -5.80 -9.32 -18.53
N ALA A 156 -7.01 -9.89 -18.38
CA ALA A 156 -8.25 -9.10 -18.36
C ALA A 156 -8.34 -8.25 -17.09
N LEU A 157 -8.01 -8.82 -15.93
CA LEU A 157 -8.01 -8.09 -14.65
C LEU A 157 -7.02 -6.92 -14.67
N SER A 158 -5.79 -7.15 -15.15
CA SER A 158 -4.78 -6.09 -15.20
C SER A 158 -5.18 -4.97 -16.17
N MET A 159 -5.83 -5.31 -17.29
CA MET A 159 -6.38 -4.33 -18.20
C MET A 159 -7.50 -3.51 -17.57
N MET A 160 -8.46 -4.16 -16.87
CA MET A 160 -9.52 -3.46 -16.14
C MET A 160 -8.93 -2.49 -15.12
N MET A 161 -7.91 -2.91 -14.35
CA MET A 161 -7.20 -2.05 -13.40
C MET A 161 -6.51 -0.86 -14.10
N SER A 162 -5.85 -1.09 -15.23
CA SER A 162 -5.18 -0.04 -15.99
C SER A 162 -6.15 1.00 -16.54
N ILE A 163 -7.31 0.55 -17.05
CA ILE A 163 -8.39 1.42 -17.52
C ILE A 163 -8.97 2.21 -16.35
N ALA A 164 -9.28 1.55 -15.22
CA ALA A 164 -9.79 2.19 -14.02
C ALA A 164 -8.83 3.29 -13.52
N LEU A 165 -7.53 2.96 -13.36
CA LEU A 165 -6.51 3.92 -12.91
C LEU A 165 -6.37 5.12 -13.84
N ARG A 166 -6.59 4.93 -15.14
CA ARG A 166 -6.57 6.02 -16.14
C ARG A 166 -7.79 6.93 -16.01
N PHE A 167 -8.96 6.36 -15.73
CA PHE A 167 -10.20 7.14 -15.63
C PHE A 167 -10.42 7.81 -14.27
N ILE A 168 -9.79 7.33 -13.19
CA ILE A 168 -9.92 7.94 -11.85
C ILE A 168 -9.67 9.47 -11.89
N PRO A 169 -8.57 10.02 -12.45
CA PRO A 169 -8.36 11.46 -12.47
C PRO A 169 -9.47 12.22 -13.21
N THR A 170 -9.90 11.68 -14.35
CA THR A 170 -10.95 12.31 -15.17
C THR A 170 -12.30 12.29 -14.47
N LEU A 171 -12.66 11.17 -13.84
CA LEU A 171 -13.90 11.07 -13.04
C LEU A 171 -13.87 12.00 -11.80
N MET A 172 -12.70 12.19 -11.19
CA MET A 172 -12.54 13.15 -10.09
C MET A 172 -12.75 14.59 -10.54
N GLU A 173 -12.22 14.96 -11.71
CA GLU A 173 -12.46 16.28 -12.30
C GLU A 173 -13.95 16.51 -12.64
N GLU A 174 -14.62 15.47 -13.12
CA GLU A 174 -16.03 15.51 -13.43
C GLU A 174 -16.88 15.61 -12.16
N LEU A 175 -16.54 14.84 -11.12
CA LEU A 175 -17.16 14.94 -9.80
C LEU A 175 -17.03 16.37 -9.23
N ASP A 176 -15.83 16.99 -9.32
CA ASP A 176 -15.61 18.36 -8.86
C ASP A 176 -16.55 19.35 -9.60
N LYS A 177 -16.73 19.17 -10.93
CA LYS A 177 -17.65 19.99 -11.74
C LYS A 177 -19.12 19.78 -11.34
N ILE A 178 -19.54 18.53 -11.12
CA ILE A 178 -20.89 18.20 -10.67
C ILE A 178 -21.16 18.80 -9.29
N ILE A 179 -20.22 18.67 -8.35
CA ILE A 179 -20.32 19.28 -7.01
C ILE A 179 -20.51 20.79 -7.12
N LEU A 180 -19.70 21.45 -7.95
CA LEU A 180 -19.80 22.90 -8.14
C LEU A 180 -21.16 23.30 -8.72
N SER A 181 -21.65 22.58 -9.71
CA SER A 181 -22.97 22.77 -10.33
C SER A 181 -24.11 22.60 -9.31
N GLN A 182 -24.05 21.56 -8.47
CA GLN A 182 -25.09 21.31 -7.45
C GLN A 182 -25.06 22.39 -6.33
N LYS A 183 -23.87 22.86 -5.95
CA LYS A 183 -23.76 24.00 -5.02
C LYS A 183 -24.36 25.26 -5.58
N SER A 184 -24.19 25.57 -6.87
CA SER A 184 -24.82 26.71 -7.53
C SER A 184 -26.35 26.61 -7.58
N ARG A 185 -26.91 25.41 -7.49
CA ARG A 185 -28.35 25.12 -7.39
C ARG A 185 -28.87 25.15 -5.95
N GLY A 186 -28.02 25.55 -4.97
CA GLY A 186 -28.40 25.63 -3.56
C GLY A 186 -28.33 24.31 -2.79
N SER A 187 -27.80 23.23 -3.41
CA SER A 187 -27.60 21.95 -2.71
C SER A 187 -26.34 22.03 -1.82
N ASP A 188 -26.54 21.97 -0.49
CA ASP A 188 -25.43 21.90 0.46
C ASP A 188 -25.22 20.46 0.94
N ILE A 189 -24.13 19.84 0.47
CA ILE A 189 -23.77 18.44 0.77
C ILE A 189 -23.15 18.33 2.18
N SER A 190 -22.69 19.45 2.74
CA SER A 190 -21.95 19.48 4.00
C SER A 190 -22.82 19.72 5.23
N SER A 191 -24.04 20.22 5.07
CA SER A 191 -24.97 20.58 6.14
C SER A 191 -26.13 19.59 6.29
N GLY A 192 -26.72 19.54 7.49
CA GLY A 192 -27.91 18.75 7.78
C GLY A 192 -27.68 17.36 8.41
N SER A 193 -28.77 16.63 8.63
CA SER A 193 -28.78 15.28 9.20
C SER A 193 -28.11 14.26 8.26
N LEU A 194 -27.71 13.10 8.78
CA LEU A 194 -27.11 12.02 7.97
C LEU A 194 -28.03 11.63 6.79
N ALA A 195 -29.35 11.53 7.01
CA ALA A 195 -30.31 11.24 5.95
C ALA A 195 -30.36 12.31 4.87
N ALA A 196 -30.28 13.61 5.25
CA ALA A 196 -30.23 14.73 4.31
C ALA A 196 -28.94 14.68 3.47
N ARG A 197 -27.78 14.36 4.09
CA ARG A 197 -26.50 14.21 3.37
C ARG A 197 -26.56 13.06 2.36
N ILE A 198 -27.11 11.89 2.74
CA ILE A 198 -27.28 10.77 1.80
C ILE A 198 -28.16 11.17 0.62
N LYS A 199 -29.29 11.87 0.84
CA LYS A 199 -30.13 12.38 -0.24
C LYS A 199 -29.38 13.36 -1.16
N ALA A 200 -28.51 14.20 -0.60
CA ALA A 200 -27.69 15.14 -1.36
C ALA A 200 -26.61 14.48 -2.23
N PHE A 201 -26.22 13.22 -1.93
CA PHE A 201 -25.29 12.46 -2.77
C PHE A 201 -25.93 11.89 -4.03
N ILE A 202 -27.25 11.60 -4.03
CA ILE A 202 -27.93 10.99 -5.20
C ILE A 202 -27.80 11.86 -6.47
N PRO A 203 -28.04 13.20 -6.44
CA PRO A 203 -27.85 14.07 -7.59
C PRO A 203 -26.40 14.18 -8.09
N LEU A 204 -25.41 13.72 -7.31
CA LEU A 204 -24.02 13.63 -7.73
C LEU A 204 -23.72 12.29 -8.39
N LEU A 205 -24.28 11.21 -7.85
CA LEU A 205 -24.00 9.86 -8.31
C LEU A 205 -24.63 9.58 -9.69
N ILE A 206 -25.88 10.00 -9.92
CA ILE A 206 -26.60 9.73 -11.17
C ILE A 206 -25.85 10.27 -12.41
N PRO A 207 -25.47 11.56 -12.46
CA PRO A 207 -24.72 12.09 -13.61
C PRO A 207 -23.35 11.42 -13.76
N LEU A 208 -22.67 11.13 -12.65
CA LEU A 208 -21.36 10.46 -12.66
C LEU A 208 -21.46 9.05 -13.26
N PHE A 209 -22.49 8.27 -12.88
CA PHE A 209 -22.75 6.95 -13.46
C PHE A 209 -23.04 7.02 -14.96
N ILE A 210 -23.89 7.96 -15.38
CA ILE A 210 -24.22 8.12 -16.80
C ILE A 210 -22.96 8.44 -17.60
N SER A 211 -22.15 9.36 -17.14
CA SER A 211 -20.88 9.72 -17.78
C SER A 211 -19.88 8.55 -17.80
N ALA A 212 -19.78 7.79 -16.70
CA ALA A 212 -18.92 6.61 -16.64
C ALA A 212 -19.35 5.52 -17.65
N PHE A 213 -20.67 5.28 -17.79
CA PHE A 213 -21.19 4.32 -18.78
C PHE A 213 -20.96 4.79 -20.21
N GLN A 214 -21.20 6.07 -20.52
CA GLN A 214 -20.92 6.63 -21.84
C GLN A 214 -19.46 6.47 -22.23
N ARG A 215 -18.52 6.77 -21.32
CA ARG A 215 -17.09 6.57 -21.55
C ARG A 215 -16.71 5.09 -21.73
N ALA A 216 -17.35 4.20 -20.97
CA ALA A 216 -17.11 2.77 -21.11
C ALA A 216 -17.57 2.26 -22.47
N GLU A 217 -18.74 2.73 -22.96
CA GLU A 217 -19.28 2.41 -24.29
C GLU A 217 -18.38 2.96 -25.40
N GLU A 218 -18.01 4.25 -25.33
CA GLU A 218 -17.06 4.86 -26.29
C GLU A 218 -15.74 4.11 -26.36
N LEU A 219 -15.19 3.71 -25.19
CA LEU A 219 -13.95 2.93 -25.12
C LEU A 219 -14.14 1.54 -25.73
N ALA A 220 -15.27 0.86 -25.44
CA ALA A 220 -15.55 -0.46 -25.97
C ALA A 220 -15.65 -0.43 -27.51
N ILE A 221 -16.38 0.53 -28.08
CA ILE A 221 -16.48 0.75 -29.53
C ILE A 221 -15.10 1.04 -30.13
N ALA A 222 -14.32 1.93 -29.50
CA ALA A 222 -12.98 2.26 -29.98
C ALA A 222 -12.02 1.05 -29.93
N MET A 223 -12.18 0.16 -28.96
CA MET A 223 -11.40 -1.08 -28.87
C MET A 223 -11.80 -2.08 -29.94
N GLU A 224 -13.10 -2.25 -30.18
CA GLU A 224 -13.65 -3.14 -31.21
C GLU A 224 -13.19 -2.73 -32.61
N VAL A 225 -13.31 -1.45 -32.94
CA VAL A 225 -12.84 -0.90 -34.24
C VAL A 225 -11.34 -1.09 -34.43
N ARG A 226 -10.55 -1.12 -33.34
CA ARG A 226 -9.11 -1.40 -33.39
C ARG A 226 -8.77 -2.88 -33.41
N GLY A 227 -9.76 -3.77 -33.57
CA GLY A 227 -9.57 -5.21 -33.63
C GLY A 227 -9.17 -5.84 -32.28
N TYR A 228 -9.65 -5.27 -31.18
CA TYR A 228 -9.39 -5.84 -29.85
C TYR A 228 -10.07 -7.20 -29.72
N ASP A 229 -9.27 -8.24 -29.47
CA ASP A 229 -9.75 -9.58 -29.13
C ASP A 229 -9.35 -9.91 -27.68
N ALA A 230 -10.34 -10.26 -26.85
CA ALA A 230 -10.13 -10.62 -25.45
C ALA A 230 -9.34 -11.94 -25.29
N ASN A 231 -9.42 -12.84 -26.27
CA ASN A 231 -8.82 -14.18 -26.22
C ASN A 231 -7.45 -14.25 -26.88
N ALA A 232 -7.06 -13.23 -27.67
CA ALA A 232 -5.78 -13.21 -28.36
C ALA A 232 -4.60 -13.06 -27.39
N GLU A 233 -3.49 -13.69 -27.71
CA GLU A 233 -2.23 -13.46 -26.99
C GLU A 233 -1.75 -12.03 -27.21
N ARG A 234 -1.51 -11.33 -26.11
CA ARG A 234 -1.18 -9.91 -26.14
C ARG A 234 0.30 -9.66 -25.97
N THR A 235 0.81 -8.72 -26.76
CA THR A 235 2.12 -8.10 -26.53
C THR A 235 1.94 -6.83 -25.70
N SER A 236 2.83 -6.58 -24.75
CA SER A 236 2.82 -5.36 -23.93
C SER A 236 3.64 -4.29 -24.63
N TYR A 237 3.06 -3.11 -24.91
CA TYR A 237 3.79 -1.95 -25.41
C TYR A 237 4.86 -1.48 -24.41
N ARG A 238 4.55 -1.53 -23.12
CA ARG A 238 5.46 -1.16 -22.05
C ARG A 238 6.21 -2.39 -21.55
N ILE A 239 7.46 -2.53 -21.96
CA ILE A 239 8.32 -3.64 -21.57
C ILE A 239 9.09 -3.25 -20.30
N LEU A 240 8.77 -3.92 -19.17
CA LEU A 240 9.60 -3.83 -17.97
C LEU A 240 10.92 -4.59 -18.25
N LYS A 241 12.05 -3.92 -18.09
CA LYS A 241 13.38 -4.50 -18.32
C LYS A 241 14.03 -4.81 -16.99
N TRP A 242 14.20 -6.11 -16.71
CA TRP A 242 14.92 -6.57 -15.55
C TRP A 242 16.41 -6.25 -15.67
N GLN A 243 17.00 -5.63 -14.65
CA GLN A 243 18.41 -5.24 -14.60
C GLN A 243 19.15 -6.00 -13.52
N LEU A 244 20.48 -6.03 -13.60
CA LEU A 244 21.34 -6.63 -12.55
C LEU A 244 21.07 -6.02 -11.16
N LYS A 245 20.71 -4.74 -11.09
CA LYS A 245 20.34 -4.04 -9.84
C LYS A 245 19.13 -4.66 -9.16
N ASP A 246 18.17 -5.16 -9.95
CA ASP A 246 16.95 -5.80 -9.43
C ASP A 246 17.28 -7.17 -8.83
N THR A 247 18.17 -7.90 -9.48
CA THR A 247 18.68 -9.19 -8.95
C THR A 247 19.49 -8.96 -7.66
N LEU A 248 20.36 -7.95 -7.61
CA LEU A 248 21.11 -7.60 -6.40
C LEU A 248 20.19 -7.20 -5.25
N LEU A 249 19.10 -6.49 -5.52
CA LEU A 249 18.10 -6.17 -4.50
C LEU A 249 17.49 -7.43 -3.89
N ILE A 250 17.14 -8.43 -4.70
CA ILE A 250 16.56 -9.69 -4.18
C ILE A 250 17.62 -10.51 -3.45
N ILE A 251 18.84 -10.61 -3.98
CA ILE A 251 19.93 -11.36 -3.34
C ILE A 251 20.28 -10.72 -1.97
N SER A 252 20.17 -9.41 -1.83
CA SER A 252 20.42 -8.72 -0.55
C SER A 252 19.49 -9.17 0.58
N LEU A 253 18.33 -9.77 0.27
CA LEU A 253 17.44 -10.35 1.28
C LEU A 253 18.04 -11.56 1.99
N VAL A 254 18.92 -12.32 1.31
CA VAL A 254 19.55 -13.50 1.91
C VAL A 254 20.41 -13.14 3.12
N PRO A 255 21.41 -12.23 3.02
CA PRO A 255 22.18 -11.82 4.20
C PRO A 255 21.31 -11.07 5.23
N ILE A 256 20.29 -10.32 4.80
CA ILE A 256 19.35 -9.65 5.73
C ILE A 256 18.62 -10.71 6.57
N ALA A 257 18.08 -11.76 5.94
CA ALA A 257 17.39 -12.84 6.63
C ALA A 257 18.36 -13.64 7.52
N ALA A 258 19.55 -13.99 7.01
CA ALA A 258 20.53 -14.74 7.75
C ALA A 258 20.95 -14.02 9.05
N VAL A 259 21.26 -12.72 8.97
CA VAL A 259 21.62 -11.91 10.14
C VAL A 259 20.45 -11.76 11.10
N SER A 260 19.23 -11.52 10.61
CA SER A 260 18.05 -11.37 11.48
C SER A 260 17.71 -12.66 12.24
N LEU A 261 17.83 -13.83 11.59
CA LEU A 261 17.61 -15.12 12.21
C LEU A 261 18.75 -15.48 13.18
N TRP A 262 19.99 -15.23 12.80
CA TRP A 262 21.14 -15.45 13.69
C TRP A 262 21.04 -14.63 14.98
N LEU A 263 20.71 -13.35 14.89
CA LEU A 263 20.45 -12.48 16.04
C LEU A 263 19.23 -12.95 16.86
N GLY A 264 18.25 -13.57 16.22
CA GLY A 264 17.07 -14.15 16.87
C GLY A 264 17.37 -15.41 17.68
N HIS A 265 18.41 -16.17 17.29
CA HIS A 265 18.83 -17.39 17.99
C HIS A 265 19.82 -17.13 19.14
N THR A 266 20.56 -16.02 19.09
CA THR A 266 21.62 -15.72 20.08
C THR A 266 21.12 -14.93 21.27
N PHE A 267 19.96 -14.32 21.19
CA PHE A 267 19.32 -13.46 22.20
C PHE A 267 17.80 -13.70 22.29
#